data_1e430de52401f2c66aaafed81fd674d7
#
_entry.id   1e430de52401f2c66aaafed81fd674d7
#
_cell.length_a   1.000
_cell.length_b   1.000
_cell.length_c   1.000
_cell.angle_alpha   90.00
_cell.angle_beta   90.00
_cell.angle_gamma   90.00
#
_symmetry.space_group_name_H-M   'P 1'
#
loop_
_entity.id
_entity.type
_entity.pdbx_description
1 polymer ?
#
loop_
_entity_poly.entity_id
_entity_poly.type
_entity_poly.pdbx_seq_one_letter_code
_entity_poly.pdbx_strand_id
1 'polypeptide(L)'
;MKSAMKRAVALGLAVLAAGIPLVPGPAGASGASCRNVDVAVSALLLPQTMFGRLCQPAAATRTALVLVPGGTYTGDYWDLPAEAGLYSFRAGMNDDGYATMVVDRLGTGRSSRPLSATLTALVQADAVHQVIQGLRAGRFGPRYDRVIIGGHSLGGAIAVLEAATYHDVDGVLIASISHHFNAMNTAGLFTTMYPATVDPRLLLRGYDPGYLTTMPGTRATFFHSPAIPNPLALAHDDATKDVFATTEAADAVGVAILTPYSALVNAPVLLTDSNADALMCGELPLAADCSSAQAYRQQEAPYWAPAAQLETFLLPGGYGHSFNYAPNAADFQHVVTDWANRRVGR
;
A
#
# COMPACT_ATOMS: atom_id res chain seq x y z
N MET A 1 73.80 -10.05 -58.94
CA MET A 1 74.29 -9.97 -57.56
C MET A 1 73.80 -8.68 -56.93
N LYS A 2 72.76 -8.69 -56.12
CA LYS A 2 72.40 -7.74 -55.04
C LYS A 2 71.20 -8.24 -54.36
N SER A 3 71.41 -8.68 -53.13
CA SER A 3 70.39 -9.15 -52.15
C SER A 3 69.49 -8.01 -51.71
N ALA A 4 68.17 -8.20 -51.75
CA ALA A 4 67.17 -7.29 -51.14
C ALA A 4 66.58 -7.96 -49.94
N MET A 5 66.88 -7.40 -48.77
CA MET A 5 66.43 -7.80 -47.47
C MET A 5 64.97 -7.29 -47.24
N LYS A 6 64.02 -8.18 -47.14
CA LYS A 6 62.63 -7.81 -46.75
C LYS A 6 62.52 -7.61 -45.22
N ARG A 7 62.18 -6.40 -44.79
CA ARG A 7 61.83 -6.10 -43.42
C ARG A 7 60.33 -6.44 -43.19
N ALA A 8 60.06 -7.35 -42.28
CA ALA A 8 58.69 -7.61 -41.79
C ALA A 8 58.34 -6.60 -40.71
N VAL A 9 57.25 -5.88 -40.91
CA VAL A 9 56.66 -5.00 -39.92
C VAL A 9 55.60 -5.82 -39.17
N ALA A 10 55.79 -6.05 -37.89
CA ALA A 10 54.81 -6.67 -37.02
C ALA A 10 53.83 -5.58 -36.50
N LEU A 11 52.58 -5.65 -36.94
CA LEU A 11 51.47 -4.86 -36.33
C LEU A 11 51.02 -5.55 -35.04
N GLY A 12 51.28 -4.92 -33.91
CA GLY A 12 50.69 -5.33 -32.63
C GLY A 12 49.22 -4.86 -32.52
N LEU A 13 48.27 -5.79 -32.49
CA LEU A 13 46.91 -5.48 -32.12
C LEU A 13 46.83 -5.31 -30.58
N ALA A 14 46.60 -4.09 -30.12
CA ALA A 14 46.22 -3.82 -28.75
C ALA A 14 44.69 -4.09 -28.59
N VAL A 15 44.32 -5.17 -27.91
CA VAL A 15 42.94 -5.45 -27.54
C VAL A 15 42.61 -4.58 -26.33
N LEU A 16 41.85 -3.50 -26.52
CA LEU A 16 41.21 -2.75 -25.45
C LEU A 16 40.07 -3.60 -24.88
N ALA A 17 40.27 -4.18 -23.70
CA ALA A 17 39.19 -4.77 -22.92
C ALA A 17 38.29 -3.63 -22.39
N ALA A 18 37.22 -3.36 -23.12
CA ALA A 18 36.13 -2.52 -22.60
C ALA A 18 35.44 -3.27 -21.46
N GLY A 19 35.62 -2.78 -20.24
CA GLY A 19 34.89 -3.29 -19.08
C GLY A 19 33.40 -3.08 -19.30
N ILE A 20 32.65 -4.16 -19.42
CA ILE A 20 31.16 -4.15 -19.40
C ILE A 20 30.76 -3.70 -18.00
N PRO A 21 29.99 -2.60 -17.86
CA PRO A 21 29.45 -2.25 -16.54
C PRO A 21 28.58 -3.42 -16.07
N LEU A 22 28.85 -3.94 -14.88
CA LEU A 22 27.95 -4.87 -14.20
C LEU A 22 26.62 -4.12 -13.96
N VAL A 23 25.62 -4.48 -14.74
CA VAL A 23 24.23 -4.13 -14.44
C VAL A 23 23.89 -4.87 -13.14
N PRO A 24 23.42 -4.18 -12.08
CA PRO A 24 22.94 -4.88 -10.90
C PRO A 24 21.90 -5.90 -11.36
N GLY A 25 22.10 -7.17 -11.04
CA GLY A 25 21.11 -8.20 -11.29
C GLY A 25 19.80 -7.88 -10.57
N PRO A 26 18.67 -8.49 -11.02
CA PRO A 26 17.38 -8.32 -10.34
C PRO A 26 17.56 -8.64 -8.87
N ALA A 27 16.99 -7.78 -8.00
CA ALA A 27 17.00 -7.97 -6.56
C ALA A 27 16.67 -9.44 -6.25
N GLY A 28 17.58 -10.13 -5.58
CA GLY A 28 17.47 -11.54 -5.31
C GLY A 28 16.12 -11.84 -4.65
N ALA A 29 15.54 -12.99 -4.98
CA ALA A 29 14.33 -13.46 -4.31
C ALA A 29 14.54 -13.34 -2.81
N SER A 30 13.70 -12.56 -2.11
CA SER A 30 13.80 -12.36 -0.67
C SER A 30 13.89 -13.74 -0.01
N GLY A 31 14.82 -13.93 0.91
CA GLY A 31 14.92 -15.17 1.67
C GLY A 31 13.70 -15.39 2.59
N ALA A 32 12.67 -14.59 2.41
CA ALA A 32 11.42 -14.66 3.15
C ALA A 32 10.60 -15.90 2.77
N SER A 33 10.03 -16.57 3.77
CA SER A 33 9.06 -17.64 3.57
C SER A 33 7.64 -17.09 3.67
N CYS A 34 6.84 -17.32 2.61
CA CYS A 34 5.46 -16.85 2.54
C CYS A 34 4.47 -18.01 2.55
N ARG A 35 3.32 -17.81 3.19
CA ARG A 35 2.18 -18.72 3.16
C ARG A 35 0.87 -17.96 3.15
N ASN A 36 -0.12 -18.56 2.52
CA ASN A 36 -1.49 -18.07 2.57
C ASN A 36 -2.16 -18.52 3.87
N VAL A 37 -2.99 -17.66 4.42
CA VAL A 37 -3.75 -17.93 5.66
C VAL A 37 -5.19 -17.47 5.44
N ASP A 38 -6.13 -18.37 5.67
CA ASP A 38 -7.54 -18.05 5.73
C ASP A 38 -7.90 -17.82 7.20
N VAL A 39 -8.07 -16.54 7.57
CA VAL A 39 -8.34 -16.13 8.95
C VAL A 39 -9.85 -16.14 9.18
N ALA A 40 -10.31 -16.99 10.08
CA ALA A 40 -11.70 -16.94 10.54
C ALA A 40 -11.90 -15.64 11.35
N VAL A 41 -12.80 -14.80 10.88
CA VAL A 41 -13.22 -13.55 11.52
C VAL A 41 -14.74 -13.49 11.61
N SER A 42 -15.27 -12.60 12.42
CA SER A 42 -16.69 -12.27 12.44
C SER A 42 -16.92 -10.85 11.92
N ALA A 43 -17.98 -10.66 11.16
CA ALA A 43 -18.46 -9.36 10.77
C ALA A 43 -19.92 -9.24 11.20
N LEU A 44 -20.25 -8.31 12.10
CA LEU A 44 -21.58 -8.18 12.71
C LEU A 44 -22.10 -9.53 13.27
N LEU A 45 -21.25 -10.28 13.97
CA LEU A 45 -21.52 -11.61 14.55
C LEU A 45 -21.71 -12.74 13.51
N LEU A 46 -21.57 -12.46 12.21
CA LEU A 46 -21.62 -13.48 11.18
C LEU A 46 -20.23 -14.02 10.86
N PRO A 47 -20.04 -15.35 10.75
CA PRO A 47 -18.77 -15.93 10.38
C PRO A 47 -18.32 -15.48 8.97
N GLN A 48 -17.08 -15.02 8.88
CA GLN A 48 -16.43 -14.63 7.64
C GLN A 48 -15.01 -15.19 7.58
N THR A 49 -14.40 -15.12 6.42
CA THR A 49 -12.99 -15.47 6.22
C THR A 49 -12.27 -14.29 5.61
N MET A 50 -11.23 -13.80 6.28
CA MET A 50 -10.31 -12.82 5.71
C MET A 50 -9.07 -13.55 5.20
N PHE A 51 -8.81 -13.44 3.91
CA PHE A 51 -7.58 -13.98 3.32
C PHE A 51 -6.40 -13.09 3.68
N GLY A 52 -5.25 -13.70 4.01
CA GLY A 52 -4.00 -13.03 4.23
C GLY A 52 -2.82 -13.81 3.67
N ARG A 53 -1.79 -13.11 3.25
CA ARG A 53 -0.48 -13.66 2.90
C ARG A 53 0.51 -13.27 3.98
N LEU A 54 0.90 -14.22 4.82
CA LEU A 54 1.91 -14.03 5.86
C LEU A 54 3.29 -14.39 5.31
N CYS A 55 4.19 -13.41 5.27
CA CYS A 55 5.58 -13.58 4.89
C CYS A 55 6.49 -13.29 6.09
N GLN A 56 7.44 -14.18 6.33
CA GLN A 56 8.41 -14.08 7.42
C GLN A 56 9.80 -13.82 6.82
N PRO A 57 10.58 -12.88 7.33
CA PRO A 57 11.96 -12.67 6.91
C PRO A 57 12.82 -13.91 7.24
N ALA A 58 14.01 -14.00 6.64
CA ALA A 58 14.96 -15.08 6.91
C ALA A 58 15.42 -15.10 8.39
N ALA A 59 15.59 -13.93 8.98
CA ALA A 59 15.89 -13.80 10.42
C ALA A 59 14.59 -13.74 11.23
N ALA A 60 14.60 -14.34 12.42
CA ALA A 60 13.47 -14.24 13.33
C ALA A 60 13.20 -12.79 13.73
N THR A 61 11.94 -12.40 13.71
CA THR A 61 11.48 -11.06 14.10
C THR A 61 10.33 -11.15 15.09
N ARG A 62 10.16 -10.12 15.92
CA ARG A 62 9.03 -9.98 16.85
C ARG A 62 8.01 -8.95 16.39
N THR A 63 8.25 -8.30 15.25
CA THR A 63 7.41 -7.24 14.70
C THR A 63 6.79 -7.68 13.37
N ALA A 64 5.49 -7.55 13.25
CA ALA A 64 4.75 -7.78 12.01
C ALA A 64 4.04 -6.51 11.54
N LEU A 65 3.98 -6.32 10.22
CA LEU A 65 3.12 -5.31 9.58
C LEU A 65 1.85 -6.00 9.07
N VAL A 66 0.68 -5.50 9.43
CA VAL A 66 -0.60 -5.85 8.79
C VAL A 66 -0.91 -4.79 7.75
N LEU A 67 -1.00 -5.18 6.48
CA LEU A 67 -1.10 -4.25 5.34
C LEU A 67 -2.47 -4.38 4.67
N VAL A 68 -3.25 -3.29 4.74
CA VAL A 68 -4.64 -3.21 4.28
C VAL A 68 -4.70 -2.41 2.97
N PRO A 69 -5.22 -2.97 1.86
CA PRO A 69 -5.30 -2.28 0.57
C PRO A 69 -6.44 -1.26 0.52
N GLY A 70 -6.35 -0.34 -0.43
CA GLY A 70 -7.36 0.68 -0.70
C GLY A 70 -8.63 0.16 -1.35
N GLY A 71 -9.59 1.06 -1.58
CA GLY A 71 -10.79 0.77 -2.37
C GLY A 71 -10.42 0.35 -3.78
N THR A 72 -11.11 -0.66 -4.30
CA THR A 72 -10.84 -1.27 -5.62
C THR A 72 -9.50 -1.98 -5.77
N TYR A 73 -8.79 -2.26 -4.66
CA TYR A 73 -7.55 -3.02 -4.61
C TYR A 73 -7.70 -4.30 -3.78
N THR A 74 -6.89 -5.30 -4.11
CA THR A 74 -6.58 -6.46 -3.27
C THR A 74 -5.24 -6.25 -2.57
N GLY A 75 -4.80 -7.24 -1.80
CA GLY A 75 -3.45 -7.25 -1.20
C GLY A 75 -2.30 -7.09 -2.20
N ASP A 76 -2.53 -7.33 -3.48
CA ASP A 76 -1.54 -7.12 -4.54
C ASP A 76 -0.96 -5.70 -4.56
N TYR A 77 -1.70 -4.68 -4.10
CA TYR A 77 -1.19 -3.31 -3.95
C TYR A 77 0.11 -3.23 -3.12
N TRP A 78 0.22 -4.06 -2.11
CA TRP A 78 1.39 -4.12 -1.22
C TRP A 78 2.45 -5.14 -1.67
N ASP A 79 2.10 -6.02 -2.61
CA ASP A 79 2.96 -7.11 -3.08
C ASP A 79 2.99 -7.17 -4.61
N LEU A 80 3.34 -6.06 -5.24
CA LEU A 80 3.40 -5.94 -6.70
C LEU A 80 4.44 -6.90 -7.29
N PRO A 81 4.17 -7.49 -8.47
CA PRO A 81 5.04 -8.49 -9.07
C PRO A 81 6.35 -7.88 -9.61
N ALA A 82 7.48 -8.31 -9.08
CA ALA A 82 8.80 -7.85 -9.50
C ALA A 82 9.10 -8.21 -10.97
N GLU A 83 8.57 -9.32 -11.47
CA GLU A 83 8.68 -9.73 -12.87
C GLU A 83 8.01 -8.76 -13.87
N ALA A 84 7.06 -7.96 -13.39
CA ALA A 84 6.46 -6.86 -14.14
C ALA A 84 7.28 -5.55 -14.04
N GLY A 85 8.47 -5.58 -13.43
CA GLY A 85 9.29 -4.40 -13.18
C GLY A 85 8.70 -3.45 -12.13
N LEU A 86 7.84 -3.97 -11.24
CA LEU A 86 7.22 -3.23 -10.16
C LEU A 86 7.90 -3.53 -8.83
N TYR A 87 7.82 -2.59 -7.88
CA TYR A 87 8.42 -2.74 -6.58
C TYR A 87 7.44 -3.35 -5.57
N SER A 88 7.80 -4.48 -4.96
CA SER A 88 7.01 -5.05 -3.88
C SER A 88 7.38 -4.44 -2.53
N PHE A 89 6.53 -3.58 -1.98
CA PHE A 89 6.69 -3.05 -0.63
C PHE A 89 6.80 -4.17 0.42
N ARG A 90 5.95 -5.20 0.30
CA ARG A 90 6.01 -6.38 1.16
C ARG A 90 7.38 -7.04 1.15
N ALA A 91 7.96 -7.25 -0.05
CA ALA A 91 9.27 -7.89 -0.17
C ALA A 91 10.37 -7.03 0.47
N GLY A 92 10.39 -5.72 0.22
CA GLY A 92 11.33 -4.79 0.84
C GLY A 92 11.28 -4.82 2.37
N MET A 93 10.08 -4.80 2.96
CA MET A 93 9.93 -4.90 4.42
C MET A 93 10.43 -6.24 4.97
N ASN A 94 10.22 -7.36 4.22
CA ASN A 94 10.76 -8.65 4.63
C ASN A 94 12.30 -8.69 4.54
N ASP A 95 12.90 -8.09 3.51
CA ASP A 95 14.36 -7.99 3.37
C ASP A 95 14.97 -7.15 4.50
N ASP A 96 14.25 -6.14 4.99
CA ASP A 96 14.63 -5.32 6.14
C ASP A 96 14.31 -5.97 7.51
N GLY A 97 13.82 -7.22 7.52
CA GLY A 97 13.67 -8.01 8.73
C GLY A 97 12.32 -7.89 9.44
N TYR A 98 11.31 -7.35 8.80
CA TYR A 98 9.93 -7.30 9.30
C TYR A 98 9.09 -8.44 8.73
N ALA A 99 8.25 -9.07 9.55
CA ALA A 99 7.20 -9.94 9.02
C ALA A 99 6.06 -9.09 8.44
N THR A 100 5.36 -9.61 7.44
CA THR A 100 4.23 -8.92 6.83
C THR A 100 3.02 -9.84 6.69
N MET A 101 1.84 -9.34 7.02
CA MET A 101 0.54 -9.94 6.75
C MET A 101 -0.21 -9.02 5.79
N VAL A 102 -0.15 -9.33 4.52
CA VAL A 102 -0.92 -8.61 3.50
C VAL A 102 -2.30 -9.23 3.41
N VAL A 103 -3.36 -8.45 3.65
CA VAL A 103 -4.73 -8.97 3.65
C VAL A 103 -5.52 -8.53 2.41
N ASP A 104 -6.46 -9.36 2.00
CA ASP A 104 -7.59 -8.93 1.19
C ASP A 104 -8.69 -8.47 2.15
N ARG A 105 -9.23 -7.25 1.99
CA ARG A 105 -10.37 -6.79 2.78
C ARG A 105 -11.57 -7.72 2.58
N LEU A 106 -12.46 -7.82 3.54
CA LEU A 106 -13.76 -8.47 3.28
C LEU A 106 -14.41 -7.83 2.03
N GLY A 107 -15.03 -8.65 1.20
CA GLY A 107 -15.58 -8.23 -0.08
C GLY A 107 -14.60 -8.29 -1.24
N THR A 108 -13.28 -8.36 -1.02
CA THR A 108 -12.28 -8.31 -2.09
C THR A 108 -11.48 -9.61 -2.22
N GLY A 109 -10.83 -9.78 -3.36
CA GLY A 109 -9.87 -10.85 -3.61
C GLY A 109 -10.39 -12.24 -3.26
N ARG A 110 -9.72 -12.88 -2.31
CA ARG A 110 -10.00 -14.23 -1.81
C ARG A 110 -10.83 -14.24 -0.52
N SER A 111 -11.07 -13.07 0.08
CA SER A 111 -11.89 -12.95 1.30
C SER A 111 -13.37 -13.21 1.03
N SER A 112 -14.11 -13.52 2.10
CA SER A 112 -15.58 -13.63 2.06
C SER A 112 -16.22 -12.35 1.54
N ARG A 113 -17.41 -12.49 0.94
CA ARG A 113 -18.20 -11.39 0.36
C ARG A 113 -19.51 -11.24 1.12
N PRO A 114 -19.51 -10.54 2.28
CA PRO A 114 -20.76 -10.21 2.95
C PRO A 114 -21.60 -9.27 2.10
N LEU A 115 -22.86 -9.05 2.47
CA LEU A 115 -23.69 -8.04 1.78
C LEU A 115 -23.06 -6.66 1.93
N SER A 116 -22.94 -5.93 0.81
CA SER A 116 -22.31 -4.59 0.80
C SER A 116 -22.93 -3.63 1.80
N ALA A 117 -24.25 -3.67 1.97
CA ALA A 117 -24.98 -2.82 2.92
C ALA A 117 -24.58 -3.04 4.40
N THR A 118 -23.92 -4.16 4.72
CA THR A 118 -23.46 -4.47 6.08
C THR A 118 -21.95 -4.31 6.23
N LEU A 119 -21.24 -4.03 5.17
CA LEU A 119 -19.77 -3.94 5.15
C LEU A 119 -19.32 -2.48 5.21
N THR A 120 -19.16 -1.94 6.41
CA THR A 120 -18.65 -0.59 6.63
C THR A 120 -17.14 -0.60 6.92
N ALA A 121 -16.50 0.57 6.92
CA ALA A 121 -15.08 0.66 7.29
C ALA A 121 -14.85 0.27 8.76
N LEU A 122 -15.80 0.51 9.65
CA LEU A 122 -15.75 0.05 11.05
C LEU A 122 -15.81 -1.48 11.15
N VAL A 123 -16.66 -2.14 10.34
CA VAL A 123 -16.71 -3.61 10.26
C VAL A 123 -15.42 -4.19 9.71
N GLN A 124 -14.79 -3.52 8.75
CA GLN A 124 -13.46 -3.92 8.26
C GLN A 124 -12.39 -3.76 9.35
N ALA A 125 -12.43 -2.66 10.11
CA ALA A 125 -11.50 -2.42 11.22
C ALA A 125 -11.62 -3.52 12.29
N ASP A 126 -12.84 -3.94 12.66
CA ASP A 126 -13.06 -5.06 13.57
C ASP A 126 -12.50 -6.38 13.01
N ALA A 127 -12.68 -6.66 11.72
CA ALA A 127 -12.14 -7.86 11.10
C ALA A 127 -10.60 -7.85 11.07
N VAL A 128 -9.97 -6.69 10.80
CA VAL A 128 -8.50 -6.52 10.83
C VAL A 128 -7.97 -6.65 12.27
N HIS A 129 -8.67 -6.10 13.27
CA HIS A 129 -8.36 -6.31 14.68
C HIS A 129 -8.25 -7.80 15.03
N GLN A 130 -9.20 -8.63 14.56
CA GLN A 130 -9.16 -10.07 14.81
C GLN A 130 -7.94 -10.75 14.15
N VAL A 131 -7.45 -10.25 12.99
CA VAL A 131 -6.18 -10.68 12.39
C VAL A 131 -5.00 -10.30 13.28
N ILE A 132 -4.96 -9.07 13.79
CA ILE A 132 -3.92 -8.58 14.71
C ILE A 132 -3.86 -9.44 15.97
N GLN A 133 -5.01 -9.72 16.59
CA GLN A 133 -5.09 -10.61 17.75
C GLN A 133 -4.60 -12.03 17.43
N GLY A 134 -4.86 -12.51 16.22
CA GLY A 134 -4.35 -13.80 15.74
C GLY A 134 -2.82 -13.84 15.65
N LEU A 135 -2.20 -12.77 15.14
CA LEU A 135 -0.74 -12.62 15.06
C LEU A 135 -0.12 -12.54 16.46
N ARG A 136 -0.70 -11.73 17.37
CA ARG A 136 -0.26 -11.61 18.76
C ARG A 136 -0.39 -12.91 19.55
N ALA A 137 -1.41 -13.72 19.24
CA ALA A 137 -1.61 -15.03 19.86
C ALA A 137 -0.77 -16.16 19.22
N GLY A 138 -0.06 -15.91 18.12
CA GLY A 138 0.70 -16.93 17.41
C GLY A 138 -0.19 -17.95 16.65
N ARG A 139 -1.44 -17.61 16.33
CA ARG A 139 -2.38 -18.52 15.65
C ARG A 139 -1.95 -18.89 14.23
N PHE A 140 -1.15 -18.03 13.62
CA PHE A 140 -0.69 -18.21 12.24
C PHE A 140 0.81 -18.57 12.15
N GLY A 141 1.47 -19.01 13.24
CA GLY A 141 2.87 -19.35 13.33
C GLY A 141 3.58 -18.63 14.47
N PRO A 142 4.71 -17.94 14.26
CA PRO A 142 5.35 -17.18 15.30
C PRO A 142 4.39 -16.17 15.94
N ARG A 143 4.57 -15.96 17.23
CA ARG A 143 3.93 -14.88 17.96
C ARG A 143 4.67 -13.57 17.67
N TYR A 144 3.92 -12.51 17.43
CA TYR A 144 4.47 -11.17 17.27
C TYR A 144 4.08 -10.30 18.47
N ASP A 145 5.08 -9.70 19.11
CA ASP A 145 4.86 -8.85 20.28
C ASP A 145 4.55 -7.41 19.88
N ARG A 146 4.97 -7.04 18.69
CA ARG A 146 4.72 -5.72 18.10
C ARG A 146 4.02 -5.86 16.77
N VAL A 147 3.01 -5.02 16.56
CA VAL A 147 2.24 -4.99 15.32
C VAL A 147 2.15 -3.55 14.84
N ILE A 148 2.56 -3.32 13.60
CA ILE A 148 2.30 -2.08 12.87
C ILE A 148 1.10 -2.36 11.96
N ILE A 149 0.05 -1.54 12.04
CA ILE A 149 -0.99 -1.56 11.03
C ILE A 149 -0.64 -0.56 9.93
N GLY A 150 -0.72 -0.99 8.68
CA GLY A 150 -0.50 -0.12 7.50
C GLY A 150 -1.69 -0.17 6.56
N GLY A 151 -2.11 0.98 6.05
CA GLY A 151 -3.22 1.04 5.10
C GLY A 151 -3.02 2.08 4.01
N HIS A 152 -3.52 1.78 2.82
CA HIS A 152 -3.54 2.69 1.68
C HIS A 152 -4.97 3.18 1.43
N SER A 153 -5.16 4.49 1.27
CA SER A 153 -6.45 5.07 0.91
C SER A 153 -7.57 4.60 1.87
N LEU A 154 -8.63 3.96 1.39
CA LEU A 154 -9.65 3.32 2.23
C LEU A 154 -9.05 2.40 3.31
N GLY A 155 -7.99 1.64 2.97
CA GLY A 155 -7.26 0.83 3.94
C GLY A 155 -6.56 1.66 5.02
N GLY A 156 -6.12 2.88 4.70
CA GLY A 156 -5.58 3.86 5.65
C GLY A 156 -6.65 4.36 6.63
N ALA A 157 -7.86 4.64 6.13
CA ALA A 157 -9.00 4.97 6.99
C ALA A 157 -9.34 3.81 7.94
N ILE A 158 -9.35 2.57 7.43
CA ILE A 158 -9.56 1.36 8.24
C ILE A 158 -8.46 1.23 9.31
N ALA A 159 -7.21 1.52 8.98
CA ALA A 159 -6.10 1.48 9.93
C ALA A 159 -6.26 2.52 11.06
N VAL A 160 -6.72 3.74 10.73
CA VAL A 160 -7.05 4.77 11.74
C VAL A 160 -8.18 4.29 12.64
N LEU A 161 -9.26 3.75 12.06
CA LEU A 161 -10.43 3.27 12.82
C LEU A 161 -10.06 2.12 13.76
N GLU A 162 -9.24 1.18 13.29
CA GLU A 162 -8.76 0.06 14.09
C GLU A 162 -7.91 0.56 15.26
N ALA A 163 -6.84 1.32 14.98
CA ALA A 163 -5.92 1.81 15.99
C ALA A 163 -6.59 2.72 17.03
N ALA A 164 -7.54 3.56 16.61
CA ALA A 164 -8.30 4.44 17.48
C ALA A 164 -9.34 3.71 18.35
N THR A 165 -9.84 2.56 17.90
CA THR A 165 -10.86 1.79 18.61
C THR A 165 -10.25 0.80 19.60
N TYR A 166 -9.21 0.07 19.18
CA TYR A 166 -8.69 -1.08 19.92
C TYR A 166 -7.40 -0.80 20.69
N HIS A 167 -6.62 0.22 20.30
CA HIS A 167 -5.39 0.62 20.97
C HIS A 167 -4.38 -0.53 21.16
N ASP A 168 -4.34 -1.46 20.25
CA ASP A 168 -3.56 -2.71 20.35
C ASP A 168 -2.48 -2.83 19.27
N VAL A 169 -2.14 -1.72 18.60
CA VAL A 169 -1.02 -1.64 17.66
C VAL A 169 0.11 -0.76 18.20
N ASP A 170 1.33 -1.04 17.77
CA ASP A 170 2.56 -0.37 18.23
C ASP A 170 3.01 0.72 17.25
N GLY A 171 2.35 0.84 16.10
CA GLY A 171 2.58 1.88 15.10
C GLY A 171 1.51 1.85 14.01
N VAL A 172 1.29 3.00 13.39
CA VAL A 172 0.28 3.17 12.33
C VAL A 172 0.94 3.82 11.11
N LEU A 173 0.91 3.12 9.98
CA LEU A 173 1.34 3.60 8.68
C LEU A 173 0.11 3.96 7.84
N ILE A 174 0.01 5.19 7.41
CA ILE A 174 -1.09 5.68 6.59
C ILE A 174 -0.54 6.16 5.26
N ALA A 175 -1.08 5.65 4.16
CA ALA A 175 -0.68 6.02 2.82
C ALA A 175 -1.89 6.55 2.03
N SER A 176 -1.75 7.73 1.42
CA SER A 176 -2.72 8.35 0.51
C SER A 176 -4.12 8.53 1.11
N ILE A 177 -4.20 8.96 2.36
CA ILE A 177 -5.43 9.49 2.97
C ILE A 177 -5.08 10.44 4.10
N SER A 178 -5.79 11.56 4.19
CA SER A 178 -5.61 12.59 5.21
C SER A 178 -6.95 13.25 5.56
N HIS A 179 -6.96 14.13 6.55
CA HIS A 179 -8.15 14.94 6.91
C HIS A 179 -8.45 16.02 5.87
N HIS A 180 -7.51 16.25 4.96
CA HIS A 180 -7.62 17.19 3.86
C HIS A 180 -7.62 16.42 2.54
N PHE A 181 -8.57 16.72 1.67
CA PHE A 181 -8.71 16.04 0.38
C PHE A 181 -9.22 16.99 -0.70
N ASN A 182 -8.89 16.70 -1.93
CA ASN A 182 -9.40 17.44 -3.08
C ASN A 182 -10.85 17.00 -3.38
N ALA A 183 -11.80 17.71 -2.79
CA ALA A 183 -13.22 17.35 -2.87
C ALA A 183 -13.73 17.27 -4.31
N MET A 184 -13.22 18.10 -5.23
CA MET A 184 -13.63 18.10 -6.65
C MET A 184 -13.17 16.83 -7.35
N ASN A 185 -11.90 16.46 -7.20
CA ASN A 185 -11.33 15.26 -7.81
C ASN A 185 -11.90 13.99 -7.18
N THR A 186 -12.13 14.00 -5.86
CA THR A 186 -12.78 12.89 -5.16
C THR A 186 -14.21 12.69 -5.65
N ALA A 187 -14.99 13.75 -5.82
CA ALA A 187 -16.31 13.67 -6.45
C ALA A 187 -16.21 13.16 -7.89
N GLY A 188 -15.23 13.64 -8.67
CA GLY A 188 -14.95 13.15 -10.02
C GLY A 188 -14.66 11.65 -10.06
N LEU A 189 -13.85 11.13 -9.13
CA LEU A 189 -13.59 9.70 -9.01
C LEU A 189 -14.89 8.91 -8.83
N PHE A 190 -15.77 9.34 -7.93
CA PHE A 190 -17.05 8.65 -7.72
C PHE A 190 -17.96 8.62 -8.96
N THR A 191 -17.86 9.60 -9.86
CA THR A 191 -18.59 9.55 -11.15
C THR A 191 -18.09 8.47 -12.11
N THR A 192 -16.88 7.94 -11.87
CA THR A 192 -16.29 6.85 -12.65
C THR A 192 -16.50 5.48 -12.02
N MET A 193 -17.22 5.41 -10.90
CA MET A 193 -17.56 4.15 -10.26
C MET A 193 -18.88 3.60 -10.79
N TYR A 194 -18.95 2.27 -10.90
CA TYR A 194 -20.16 1.58 -11.34
C TYR A 194 -20.28 0.20 -10.64
N PRO A 195 -21.50 -0.40 -10.63
CA PRO A 195 -21.69 -1.68 -9.96
C PRO A 195 -20.82 -2.80 -10.52
N ALA A 196 -20.16 -3.55 -9.65
CA ALA A 196 -19.34 -4.70 -10.02
C ALA A 196 -20.16 -5.80 -10.74
N THR A 197 -21.46 -5.81 -10.54
CA THR A 197 -22.41 -6.76 -11.18
C THR A 197 -22.48 -6.62 -12.72
N VAL A 198 -22.03 -5.49 -13.26
CA VAL A 198 -21.99 -5.25 -14.71
C VAL A 198 -20.56 -5.13 -15.25
N ASP A 199 -19.53 -5.26 -14.41
CA ASP A 199 -18.15 -5.27 -14.86
C ASP A 199 -17.77 -6.63 -15.45
N PRO A 200 -17.23 -6.69 -16.69
CA PRO A 200 -16.92 -7.96 -17.36
C PRO A 200 -15.94 -8.89 -16.58
N ARG A 201 -15.08 -8.33 -15.70
CA ARG A 201 -14.12 -9.09 -14.90
C ARG A 201 -14.70 -9.58 -13.57
N LEU A 202 -15.76 -8.93 -13.08
CA LEU A 202 -16.28 -9.11 -11.74
C LEU A 202 -17.69 -9.71 -11.70
N LEU A 203 -18.46 -9.63 -12.78
CA LEU A 203 -19.88 -9.99 -12.83
C LEU A 203 -20.19 -11.43 -12.38
N LEU A 204 -19.24 -12.38 -12.53
CA LEU A 204 -19.40 -13.76 -12.11
C LEU A 204 -18.94 -14.05 -10.68
N ARG A 205 -18.47 -13.03 -9.94
CA ARG A 205 -17.94 -13.21 -8.58
C ARG A 205 -19.01 -13.15 -7.49
N GLY A 206 -20.29 -12.96 -7.83
CA GLY A 206 -21.41 -12.99 -6.87
C GLY A 206 -21.56 -11.74 -6.02
N TYR A 207 -21.14 -10.59 -6.52
CA TYR A 207 -21.34 -9.30 -5.85
C TYR A 207 -22.82 -8.87 -5.91
N ASP A 208 -23.28 -8.15 -4.89
CA ASP A 208 -24.53 -7.37 -4.98
C ASP A 208 -24.27 -5.97 -5.55
N PRO A 209 -25.31 -5.23 -5.97
CA PRO A 209 -25.15 -3.93 -6.65
C PRO A 209 -24.51 -2.81 -5.81
N GLY A 210 -24.38 -2.97 -4.50
CA GLY A 210 -23.73 -1.99 -3.63
C GLY A 210 -22.20 -2.09 -3.61
N TYR A 211 -21.64 -3.12 -4.25
CA TYR A 211 -20.20 -3.19 -4.53
C TYR A 211 -19.89 -2.44 -5.82
N LEU A 212 -19.01 -1.44 -5.71
CA LEU A 212 -18.58 -0.61 -6.83
C LEU A 212 -17.13 -0.93 -7.23
N THR A 213 -16.84 -0.69 -8.51
CA THR A 213 -15.50 -0.74 -9.10
C THR A 213 -15.30 0.42 -10.06
N THR A 214 -14.05 0.66 -10.49
CA THR A 214 -13.73 1.72 -11.46
C THR A 214 -14.11 1.32 -12.90
N MET A 215 -14.63 2.26 -13.67
CA MET A 215 -14.78 2.09 -15.12
C MET A 215 -13.41 1.82 -15.76
N PRO A 216 -13.35 0.99 -16.83
CA PRO A 216 -12.12 0.75 -17.56
C PRO A 216 -11.43 2.04 -18.02
N GLY A 217 -10.11 2.13 -17.83
CA GLY A 217 -9.27 3.25 -18.28
C GLY A 217 -9.34 4.52 -17.42
N THR A 218 -10.16 4.57 -16.36
CA THR A 218 -10.27 5.77 -15.51
C THR A 218 -9.23 5.81 -14.37
N ARG A 219 -8.62 4.68 -14.03
CA ARG A 219 -7.66 4.57 -12.93
C ARG A 219 -6.42 5.43 -13.15
N ALA A 220 -5.92 5.51 -14.39
CA ALA A 220 -4.78 6.35 -14.74
C ALA A 220 -4.98 7.81 -14.31
N THR A 221 -6.16 8.36 -14.53
CA THR A 221 -6.47 9.77 -14.21
C THR A 221 -6.49 10.06 -12.71
N PHE A 222 -7.11 9.19 -11.91
CA PHE A 222 -7.33 9.47 -10.49
C PHE A 222 -6.27 8.86 -9.56
N PHE A 223 -5.66 7.73 -9.99
CA PHE A 223 -4.73 7.01 -9.11
C PHE A 223 -3.27 7.17 -9.49
N HIS A 224 -2.95 7.58 -10.73
CA HIS A 224 -1.58 7.63 -11.20
C HIS A 224 -1.13 8.98 -11.77
N SER A 225 -2.08 9.88 -12.11
CA SER A 225 -1.78 11.21 -12.64
C SER A 225 -1.19 12.13 -11.54
N PRO A 226 -0.36 13.12 -11.87
CA PRO A 226 0.05 13.53 -13.23
C PRO A 226 1.22 12.73 -13.83
N ALA A 227 2.16 12.23 -13.02
CA ALA A 227 3.29 11.44 -13.52
C ALA A 227 2.89 9.97 -13.60
N ILE A 228 2.41 9.56 -14.77
CA ILE A 228 1.94 8.21 -15.02
C ILE A 228 3.12 7.22 -14.96
N PRO A 229 3.03 6.13 -14.17
CA PRO A 229 4.03 5.08 -14.17
C PRO A 229 4.11 4.37 -15.53
N ASN A 230 5.03 3.45 -15.68
CA ASN A 230 5.20 2.75 -16.95
C ASN A 230 3.91 2.01 -17.39
N PRO A 231 3.72 1.74 -18.69
CA PRO A 231 2.49 1.10 -19.20
C PRO A 231 2.20 -0.28 -18.60
N LEU A 232 3.22 -1.04 -18.17
CA LEU A 232 3.03 -2.34 -17.52
C LEU A 232 2.41 -2.18 -16.13
N ALA A 233 2.80 -1.13 -15.39
CA ALA A 233 2.20 -0.78 -14.11
C ALA A 233 0.70 -0.48 -14.25
N LEU A 234 0.32 0.36 -15.23
CA LEU A 234 -1.09 0.66 -15.49
C LEU A 234 -1.88 -0.58 -15.94
N ALA A 235 -1.29 -1.40 -16.82
CA ALA A 235 -1.93 -2.63 -17.28
C ALA A 235 -2.13 -3.62 -16.12
N HIS A 236 -1.17 -3.71 -15.19
CA HIS A 236 -1.30 -4.53 -13.99
C HIS A 236 -2.41 -4.00 -13.08
N ASP A 237 -2.43 -2.70 -12.81
CA ASP A 237 -3.45 -2.05 -11.97
C ASP A 237 -4.86 -2.26 -12.53
N ASP A 238 -5.07 -2.05 -13.84
CA ASP A 238 -6.36 -2.33 -14.49
C ASP A 238 -6.71 -3.83 -14.47
N ALA A 239 -5.72 -4.72 -14.57
CA ALA A 239 -5.94 -6.15 -14.59
C ALA A 239 -6.33 -6.73 -13.22
N THR A 240 -5.83 -6.15 -12.13
CA THR A 240 -5.99 -6.62 -10.76
C THR A 240 -7.02 -5.82 -9.95
N LYS A 241 -7.73 -4.88 -10.59
CA LYS A 241 -8.78 -4.09 -9.93
C LYS A 241 -9.83 -4.99 -9.27
N ASP A 242 -10.34 -4.55 -8.15
CA ASP A 242 -11.39 -5.23 -7.41
C ASP A 242 -12.50 -4.23 -7.01
N VAL A 243 -13.10 -4.37 -5.87
CA VAL A 243 -14.27 -3.60 -5.42
C VAL A 243 -14.06 -2.89 -4.09
N PHE A 244 -15.04 -2.06 -3.74
CA PHE A 244 -15.34 -1.63 -2.38
C PHE A 244 -16.87 -1.54 -2.19
N ALA A 245 -17.35 -1.64 -0.96
CA ALA A 245 -18.75 -1.38 -0.65
C ALA A 245 -18.98 0.12 -0.47
N THR A 246 -20.12 0.64 -0.94
CA THR A 246 -20.47 2.06 -0.77
C THR A 246 -20.50 2.50 0.69
N THR A 247 -20.88 1.61 1.59
CA THR A 247 -20.90 1.82 3.05
C THR A 247 -19.51 1.96 3.65
N GLU A 248 -18.48 1.28 3.09
CA GLU A 248 -17.08 1.47 3.50
C GLU A 248 -16.61 2.91 3.21
N ALA A 249 -16.93 3.43 2.02
CA ALA A 249 -16.55 4.80 1.65
C ALA A 249 -17.26 5.85 2.52
N ALA A 250 -18.53 5.62 2.88
CA ALA A 250 -19.29 6.51 3.75
C ALA A 250 -18.63 6.62 5.13
N ASP A 251 -18.25 5.51 5.76
CA ASP A 251 -17.55 5.50 7.04
C ASP A 251 -16.14 6.09 6.94
N ALA A 252 -15.40 5.76 5.89
CA ALA A 252 -14.06 6.28 5.68
C ALA A 252 -14.06 7.81 5.62
N VAL A 253 -14.99 8.40 4.88
CA VAL A 253 -15.14 9.86 4.81
C VAL A 253 -15.74 10.41 6.09
N GLY A 254 -16.86 9.89 6.56
CA GLY A 254 -17.62 10.42 7.68
C GLY A 254 -16.89 10.28 9.01
N VAL A 255 -16.32 9.11 9.28
CA VAL A 255 -15.74 8.79 10.59
C VAL A 255 -14.23 8.99 10.62
N ALA A 256 -13.49 8.51 9.61
CA ALA A 256 -12.03 8.58 9.65
C ALA A 256 -11.46 9.92 9.19
N ILE A 257 -12.15 10.67 8.32
CA ILE A 257 -11.65 11.93 7.75
C ILE A 257 -12.33 13.15 8.41
N LEU A 258 -13.67 13.20 8.43
CA LEU A 258 -14.40 14.40 8.84
C LEU A 258 -14.58 14.52 10.36
N THR A 259 -14.41 13.44 11.12
CA THR A 259 -14.46 13.48 12.59
C THR A 259 -13.07 13.36 13.19
N PRO A 260 -12.84 13.83 14.43
CA PRO A 260 -11.51 13.76 15.07
C PRO A 260 -11.19 12.36 15.61
N TYR A 261 -11.55 11.28 14.89
CA TYR A 261 -11.33 9.91 15.33
C TYR A 261 -9.85 9.58 15.47
N SER A 262 -9.00 10.15 14.60
CA SER A 262 -7.54 10.07 14.65
C SER A 262 -6.92 10.62 15.95
N ALA A 263 -7.62 11.54 16.64
CA ALA A 263 -7.19 12.05 17.94
C ALA A 263 -7.20 10.97 19.05
N LEU A 264 -7.85 9.84 18.82
CA LEU A 264 -7.86 8.70 19.73
C LEU A 264 -6.68 7.72 19.50
N VAL A 265 -5.94 7.88 18.41
CA VAL A 265 -4.76 7.03 18.13
C VAL A 265 -3.65 7.34 19.13
N ASN A 266 -3.20 6.32 19.86
CA ASN A 266 -2.20 6.43 20.93
C ASN A 266 -0.84 5.79 20.58
N ALA A 267 -0.66 5.34 19.36
CA ALA A 267 0.59 4.78 18.82
C ALA A 267 1.27 5.76 17.85
N PRO A 268 2.59 5.71 17.64
CA PRO A 268 3.29 6.49 16.64
C PRO A 268 2.68 6.36 15.25
N VAL A 269 2.52 7.47 14.54
CA VAL A 269 1.91 7.53 13.20
C VAL A 269 2.93 8.04 12.19
N LEU A 270 3.06 7.33 11.07
CA LEU A 270 3.69 7.81 9.85
C LEU A 270 2.61 8.03 8.79
N LEU A 271 2.31 9.29 8.49
CA LEU A 271 1.37 9.69 7.45
C LEU A 271 2.13 10.00 6.17
N THR A 272 1.80 9.28 5.10
CA THR A 272 2.54 9.37 3.83
C THR A 272 1.60 9.61 2.66
N ASP A 273 2.12 10.33 1.67
CA ASP A 273 1.44 10.53 0.40
C ASP A 273 2.47 10.68 -0.73
N SER A 274 2.01 10.85 -1.96
CA SER A 274 2.84 11.44 -3.01
C SER A 274 2.67 12.96 -3.02
N ASN A 275 3.65 13.66 -3.56
CA ASN A 275 3.58 15.12 -3.65
C ASN A 275 2.61 15.65 -4.71
N ALA A 276 1.89 14.75 -5.41
CA ALA A 276 0.94 15.10 -6.46
C ALA A 276 -0.29 14.19 -6.48
N ASP A 277 -0.67 13.62 -5.35
CA ASP A 277 -1.91 12.86 -5.24
C ASP A 277 -3.12 13.72 -5.63
N ALA A 278 -3.74 13.39 -6.75
CA ALA A 278 -4.86 14.16 -7.28
C ALA A 278 -6.10 14.13 -6.36
N LEU A 279 -6.25 13.10 -5.52
CA LEU A 279 -7.39 12.96 -4.61
C LEU A 279 -7.19 13.69 -3.29
N MET A 280 -5.94 13.87 -2.85
CA MET A 280 -5.62 14.52 -1.57
C MET A 280 -5.09 15.93 -1.79
N CYS A 281 -4.08 16.09 -2.64
CA CYS A 281 -3.32 17.33 -2.79
C CYS A 281 -4.01 18.38 -3.67
N GLY A 282 -3.72 19.65 -3.43
CA GLY A 282 -4.16 20.76 -4.28
C GLY A 282 -4.19 22.10 -3.61
N GLU A 283 -4.62 23.13 -4.37
CA GLU A 283 -4.75 24.49 -3.90
C GLU A 283 -6.18 24.85 -3.41
N LEU A 284 -7.12 23.90 -3.52
CA LEU A 284 -8.50 24.13 -3.07
C LEU A 284 -8.59 24.13 -1.53
N PRO A 285 -9.55 24.83 -0.93
CA PRO A 285 -9.60 25.02 0.53
C PRO A 285 -9.63 23.76 1.38
N LEU A 286 -10.12 22.64 0.85
CA LEU A 286 -10.19 21.36 1.55
C LEU A 286 -9.06 20.40 1.18
N ALA A 287 -8.23 20.76 0.21
CA ALA A 287 -7.14 19.92 -0.26
C ALA A 287 -5.94 19.96 0.71
N ALA A 288 -5.17 18.88 0.70
CA ALA A 288 -3.91 18.83 1.44
C ALA A 288 -2.84 19.70 0.79
N ASP A 289 -2.06 20.40 1.61
CA ASP A 289 -0.87 21.11 1.16
C ASP A 289 0.31 20.14 1.04
N CYS A 290 0.51 19.63 -0.17
CA CYS A 290 1.59 18.71 -0.51
C CYS A 290 2.85 19.42 -1.05
N SER A 291 3.01 20.72 -0.81
CA SER A 291 4.21 21.47 -1.22
C SER A 291 5.48 21.00 -0.52
N SER A 292 5.34 20.48 0.68
CA SER A 292 6.41 19.83 1.45
C SER A 292 5.85 18.93 2.54
N ALA A 293 6.64 17.93 2.98
CA ALA A 293 6.26 17.08 4.11
C ALA A 293 6.02 17.90 5.39
N GLN A 294 6.71 19.05 5.55
CA GLN A 294 6.49 19.94 6.68
C GLN A 294 5.14 20.67 6.59
N ALA A 295 4.75 21.19 5.44
CA ALA A 295 3.45 21.85 5.22
C ALA A 295 2.31 20.85 5.44
N TYR A 296 2.44 19.64 4.84
CA TYR A 296 1.51 18.54 5.05
C TYR A 296 1.35 18.18 6.53
N ARG A 297 2.47 18.06 7.27
CA ARG A 297 2.45 17.81 8.70
C ARG A 297 1.78 18.95 9.50
N GLN A 298 2.05 20.20 9.17
CA GLN A 298 1.47 21.36 9.87
C GLN A 298 -0.05 21.38 9.73
N GLN A 299 -0.55 21.03 8.57
CA GLN A 299 -1.97 20.98 8.28
C GLN A 299 -2.65 19.80 8.98
N GLU A 300 -1.99 18.66 9.07
CA GLU A 300 -2.52 17.43 9.68
C GLU A 300 -2.39 17.36 11.21
N ALA A 301 -1.36 18.00 11.77
CA ALA A 301 -1.05 17.91 13.21
C ALA A 301 -2.23 18.21 14.17
N PRO A 302 -3.16 19.14 13.88
CA PRO A 302 -4.29 19.42 14.75
C PRO A 302 -5.27 18.26 14.98
N TYR A 303 -5.27 17.28 14.08
CA TYR A 303 -6.16 16.11 14.14
C TYR A 303 -5.62 14.95 14.97
N TRP A 304 -4.35 15.02 15.39
CA TRP A 304 -3.65 13.93 16.06
C TRP A 304 -3.29 14.29 17.50
N ALA A 305 -3.51 13.37 18.42
CA ALA A 305 -3.03 13.54 19.79
C ALA A 305 -1.48 13.54 19.85
N PRO A 306 -0.85 14.16 20.87
CA PRO A 306 0.60 14.10 21.04
C PRO A 306 1.18 12.69 21.11
N ALA A 307 0.40 11.70 21.60
CA ALA A 307 0.79 10.30 21.66
C ALA A 307 1.05 9.71 20.26
N ALA A 308 0.39 10.21 19.22
CA ALA A 308 0.60 9.79 17.84
C ALA A 308 2.00 10.12 17.29
N GLN A 309 2.74 11.04 17.94
CA GLN A 309 4.11 11.42 17.51
C GLN A 309 4.21 11.56 15.98
N LEU A 310 3.24 12.26 15.37
CA LEU A 310 3.03 12.33 13.93
C LEU A 310 4.30 12.67 13.16
N GLU A 311 4.72 11.81 12.27
CA GLU A 311 5.71 12.04 11.22
C GLU A 311 5.03 11.99 9.85
N THR A 312 5.57 12.72 8.88
CA THR A 312 5.02 12.80 7.52
C THR A 312 6.09 12.59 6.47
N PHE A 313 5.69 11.99 5.35
CA PHE A 313 6.54 11.83 4.17
C PHE A 313 5.71 12.05 2.90
N LEU A 314 6.30 12.71 1.91
CA LEU A 314 5.75 12.86 0.58
C LEU A 314 6.72 12.27 -0.44
N LEU A 315 6.28 11.26 -1.19
CA LEU A 315 7.07 10.66 -2.26
C LEU A 315 7.22 11.69 -3.38
N PRO A 316 8.45 12.08 -3.75
CA PRO A 316 8.67 13.03 -4.82
C PRO A 316 8.51 12.38 -6.20
N GLY A 317 8.37 13.20 -7.25
CA GLY A 317 8.32 12.74 -8.63
C GLY A 317 6.99 12.95 -9.34
N GLY A 318 6.00 13.50 -8.64
CA GLY A 318 4.70 13.85 -9.23
C GLY A 318 3.79 12.65 -9.48
N TYR A 319 4.01 11.54 -8.77
CA TYR A 319 3.15 10.35 -8.87
C TYR A 319 1.83 10.58 -8.14
N GLY A 320 0.81 9.82 -8.53
CA GLY A 320 -0.54 9.97 -7.98
C GLY A 320 -0.79 9.16 -6.71
N HIS A 321 -2.07 8.97 -6.45
CA HIS A 321 -2.64 8.32 -5.27
C HIS A 321 -2.07 6.91 -4.99
N SER A 322 -1.83 6.13 -6.05
CA SER A 322 -1.32 4.75 -5.92
C SER A 322 0.20 4.68 -6.12
N PHE A 323 0.95 5.41 -5.29
CA PHE A 323 2.38 5.63 -5.47
C PHE A 323 3.27 4.38 -5.24
N ASN A 324 2.74 3.24 -4.74
CA ASN A 324 3.49 1.98 -4.77
C ASN A 324 3.82 1.50 -6.20
N TYR A 325 3.09 2.00 -7.19
CA TYR A 325 3.40 1.77 -8.60
C TYR A 325 4.49 2.70 -9.16
N ALA A 326 4.95 3.67 -8.39
CA ALA A 326 5.97 4.61 -8.81
C ALA A 326 7.33 3.92 -8.98
N PRO A 327 8.18 4.35 -9.95
CA PRO A 327 9.51 3.79 -10.12
C PRO A 327 10.43 3.94 -8.90
N ASN A 328 10.18 4.94 -8.06
CA ASN A 328 10.89 5.21 -6.82
C ASN A 328 10.13 4.77 -5.56
N ALA A 329 9.21 3.82 -5.66
CA ALA A 329 8.45 3.29 -4.51
C ALA A 329 9.37 2.70 -3.42
N ALA A 330 10.59 2.28 -3.76
CA ALA A 330 11.59 1.87 -2.79
C ALA A 330 11.94 2.97 -1.77
N ASP A 331 11.94 4.25 -2.17
CA ASP A 331 12.21 5.38 -1.26
C ASP A 331 11.17 5.44 -0.14
N PHE A 332 9.90 5.22 -0.48
CA PHE A 332 8.82 5.12 0.52
C PHE A 332 9.06 3.94 1.48
N GLN A 333 9.40 2.78 0.97
CA GLN A 333 9.64 1.59 1.79
C GLN A 333 10.82 1.83 2.76
N HIS A 334 11.91 2.45 2.31
CA HIS A 334 13.06 2.79 3.16
C HIS A 334 12.66 3.76 4.29
N VAL A 335 11.85 4.78 3.98
CA VAL A 335 11.35 5.71 5.00
C VAL A 335 10.49 4.99 6.04
N VAL A 336 9.65 4.06 5.62
CA VAL A 336 8.85 3.23 6.55
C VAL A 336 9.74 2.36 7.42
N THR A 337 10.78 1.74 6.85
CA THR A 337 11.74 0.94 7.62
C THR A 337 12.47 1.79 8.67
N ASP A 338 12.96 2.96 8.29
CA ASP A 338 13.66 3.86 9.21
C ASP A 338 12.74 4.34 10.34
N TRP A 339 11.50 4.72 10.02
CA TRP A 339 10.50 5.09 11.01
C TRP A 339 10.18 3.92 11.95
N ALA A 340 9.91 2.75 11.40
CA ALA A 340 9.59 1.56 12.18
C ALA A 340 10.74 1.17 13.13
N ASN A 341 12.00 1.24 12.66
CA ASN A 341 13.18 0.99 13.50
C ASN A 341 13.29 1.96 14.68
N ARG A 342 12.97 3.26 14.45
CA ARG A 342 13.07 4.28 15.51
C ARG A 342 11.91 4.24 16.49
N ARG A 343 10.69 3.93 16.03
CA ARG A 343 9.45 4.08 16.79
C ARG A 343 8.94 2.80 17.41
N VAL A 344 9.12 1.67 16.72
CA VAL A 344 8.56 0.37 17.12
C VAL A 344 9.66 -0.64 17.42
N GLY A 345 10.66 -0.75 16.56
CA GLY A 345 11.74 -1.76 16.63
C GLY A 345 11.34 -3.07 15.93
N ARG A 346 12.34 -3.93 15.75
CA ARG A 346 12.19 -5.26 15.10
C ARG A 346 11.78 -6.35 16.07
#